data_8f342b7a1f6c69686e16911607bfa4df
#
_entry.id   8f342b7a1f6c69686e16911607bfa4df
#
_cell.length_a   1.000
_cell.length_b   1.000
_cell.length_c   1.000
_cell.angle_alpha   90.00
_cell.angle_beta   90.00
_cell.angle_gamma   90.00
#
_symmetry.space_group_name_H-M   'P 1'
#
loop_
_entity.id
_entity.type
_entity.pdbx_description
1 polymer ?
#
loop_
_entity_poly.entity_id
_entity_poly.type
_entity_poly.pdbx_seq_one_letter_code
_entity_poly.pdbx_strand_id
1 'polypeptide(L)'
;EKDGALWFASTTFGDDKDRVMRKSEGGYTYFVPDIAYHVTKWERGFSKVTNIQGSDHHGTIARVRAGLQGTGLGIPEGYPSYVLHKMVKVMKGGEEVKMSKRSGNTVSLRDLIDWSGSGDSAEEKLVRGRDAVRFFLISRKADTEYTFDVDLAQARRDENPVYYIQYAHARICPVLSQAATQHG
;
A
#
# COMPACT_ATOMS: atom_id res chain seq x y z
N GLU A 1 2.78 34.61 12.27
CA GLU A 1 2.65 34.96 10.84
C GLU A 1 4.00 35.47 10.31
N LYS A 2 4.34 35.05 9.10
CA LYS A 2 5.55 35.51 8.42
C LYS A 2 5.24 35.68 6.94
N ASP A 3 5.56 36.84 6.37
CA ASP A 3 5.34 37.19 4.97
C ASP A 3 3.87 36.97 4.50
N GLY A 4 2.90 37.28 5.38
CA GLY A 4 1.47 37.08 5.14
C GLY A 4 0.96 35.64 5.22
N ALA A 5 1.85 34.67 5.43
CA ALA A 5 1.49 33.27 5.62
C ALA A 5 1.36 32.91 7.10
N LEU A 6 0.45 31.98 7.42
CA LEU A 6 0.32 31.42 8.76
C LEU A 6 1.21 30.18 8.88
N TRP A 7 2.11 30.20 9.86
CA TRP A 7 3.06 29.13 10.13
C TRP A 7 2.73 28.40 11.44
N PHE A 8 3.05 27.13 11.47
CA PHE A 8 3.04 26.30 12.67
C PHE A 8 4.49 26.00 13.07
N ALA A 9 4.82 26.26 14.34
CA ALA A 9 6.15 25.99 14.91
C ALA A 9 6.32 24.48 15.16
N SER A 10 6.32 23.69 14.10
CA SER A 10 6.36 22.23 14.18
C SER A 10 7.69 21.70 14.71
N THR A 11 8.75 22.47 14.64
CA THR A 11 10.06 22.16 15.25
C THR A 11 9.95 21.98 16.77
N THR A 12 9.04 22.68 17.43
CA THR A 12 8.75 22.52 18.87
C THR A 12 8.25 21.11 19.21
N PHE A 13 7.69 20.41 18.24
CA PHE A 13 7.10 19.09 18.37
C PHE A 13 7.86 18.00 17.61
N GLY A 14 9.16 18.24 17.30
CA GLY A 14 10.05 17.22 16.73
C GLY A 14 10.05 17.11 15.21
N ASP A 15 9.50 18.09 14.47
CA ASP A 15 9.67 18.19 13.02
C ASP A 15 11.03 18.82 12.67
N ASP A 16 11.49 18.63 11.45
CA ASP A 16 12.77 19.17 10.95
C ASP A 16 12.73 20.67 10.65
N LYS A 17 11.54 21.23 10.41
CA LYS A 17 11.31 22.66 10.16
C LYS A 17 9.86 23.06 10.40
N ASP A 18 9.63 24.35 10.62
CA ASP A 18 8.30 24.91 10.74
C ASP A 18 7.52 24.80 9.44
N ARG A 19 6.21 24.66 9.53
CA ARG A 19 5.34 24.39 8.39
C ARG A 19 4.34 25.51 8.13
N VAL A 20 4.17 25.85 6.87
CA VAL A 20 3.10 26.75 6.42
C VAL A 20 1.77 26.03 6.54
N MET A 21 0.84 26.60 7.29
CA MET A 21 -0.53 26.14 7.40
C MET A 21 -1.43 26.78 6.32
N ARG A 22 -1.37 28.11 6.21
CA ARG A 22 -2.10 28.90 5.23
C ARG A 22 -1.13 29.78 4.45
N LYS A 23 -1.25 29.76 3.15
CA LYS A 23 -0.42 30.55 2.25
C LYS A 23 -0.79 32.04 2.31
N SER A 24 0.13 32.89 1.90
CA SER A 24 -0.08 34.36 1.82
C SER A 24 -1.23 34.75 0.88
N GLU A 25 -1.36 34.04 -0.23
CA GLU A 25 -2.45 34.22 -1.19
C GLU A 25 -3.78 33.58 -0.78
N GLY A 26 -3.81 32.98 0.40
CA GLY A 26 -4.96 32.23 0.90
C GLY A 26 -4.88 30.72 0.58
N GLY A 27 -5.78 29.96 1.19
CA GLY A 27 -5.82 28.50 1.06
C GLY A 27 -4.85 27.78 2.02
N TYR A 28 -5.26 26.61 2.46
CA TYR A 28 -4.46 25.75 3.32
C TYR A 28 -3.51 24.88 2.51
N THR A 29 -2.35 24.60 3.08
CA THR A 29 -1.43 23.58 2.56
C THR A 29 -1.98 22.19 2.91
N TYR A 30 -1.50 21.13 2.25
CA TYR A 30 -1.87 19.74 2.57
C TYR A 30 -1.57 19.33 4.00
N PHE A 31 -0.69 20.05 4.70
CA PHE A 31 -0.39 19.83 6.10
C PHE A 31 -1.63 19.92 7.00
N VAL A 32 -2.49 20.90 6.78
CA VAL A 32 -3.70 21.11 7.61
C VAL A 32 -4.75 20.03 7.42
N PRO A 33 -5.18 19.69 6.19
CA PRO A 33 -6.15 18.60 6.00
C PRO A 33 -5.64 17.24 6.43
N ASP A 34 -4.33 16.95 6.31
CA ASP A 34 -3.76 15.70 6.82
C ASP A 34 -3.93 15.58 8.35
N ILE A 35 -3.62 16.65 9.08
CA ILE A 35 -3.82 16.69 10.54
C ILE A 35 -5.30 16.58 10.88
N ALA A 36 -6.16 17.37 10.26
CA ALA A 36 -7.58 17.36 10.51
C ALA A 36 -8.18 15.95 10.28
N TYR A 37 -7.74 15.26 9.24
CA TYR A 37 -8.17 13.89 8.96
C TYR A 37 -7.77 12.91 10.06
N HIS A 38 -6.58 13.03 10.62
CA HIS A 38 -6.16 12.19 11.74
C HIS A 38 -6.86 12.55 13.05
N VAL A 39 -7.16 13.83 13.29
CA VAL A 39 -8.00 14.27 14.42
C VAL A 39 -9.37 13.61 14.34
N THR A 40 -10.02 13.59 13.18
CA THR A 40 -11.33 12.92 13.05
C THR A 40 -11.28 11.42 13.35
N LYS A 41 -10.16 10.75 13.06
CA LYS A 41 -9.99 9.33 13.45
C LYS A 41 -9.89 9.19 14.97
N TRP A 42 -9.14 10.07 15.63
CA TRP A 42 -8.99 10.09 17.06
C TRP A 42 -10.34 10.35 17.78
N GLU A 43 -11.07 11.37 17.33
CA GLU A 43 -12.40 11.71 17.86
C GLU A 43 -13.44 10.59 17.66
N ARG A 44 -13.29 9.78 16.62
CA ARG A 44 -14.09 8.57 16.40
C ARG A 44 -13.70 7.40 17.30
N GLY A 45 -12.72 7.56 18.18
CA GLY A 45 -12.28 6.54 19.14
C GLY A 45 -11.25 5.55 18.61
N PHE A 46 -10.66 5.76 17.44
CA PHE A 46 -9.58 4.90 16.92
C PHE A 46 -8.26 5.22 17.61
N SER A 47 -7.98 4.54 18.72
CA SER A 47 -6.73 4.68 19.47
C SER A 47 -5.52 4.08 18.77
N LYS A 48 -5.73 3.19 17.81
CA LYS A 48 -4.69 2.58 16.96
C LYS A 48 -5.04 2.80 15.49
N VAL A 49 -4.19 3.52 14.79
CA VAL A 49 -4.33 3.81 13.35
C VAL A 49 -3.00 3.49 12.68
N THR A 50 -3.06 2.78 11.57
CA THR A 50 -1.90 2.52 10.72
C THR A 50 -2.10 3.13 9.35
N ASN A 51 -1.22 4.05 8.97
CA ASN A 51 -1.14 4.57 7.62
C ASN A 51 -0.21 3.72 6.77
N ILE A 52 -0.69 3.30 5.62
CA ILE A 52 0.11 2.57 4.63
C ILE A 52 0.42 3.54 3.49
N GLN A 53 1.69 3.82 3.25
CA GLN A 53 2.14 4.82 2.28
C GLN A 53 3.37 4.33 1.51
N GLY A 54 3.66 4.94 0.36
CA GLY A 54 4.94 4.78 -0.32
C GLY A 54 6.09 5.39 0.49
N SER A 55 7.27 4.83 0.38
CA SER A 55 8.47 5.30 1.09
C SER A 55 8.91 6.71 0.70
N ASP A 56 8.47 7.22 -0.44
CA ASP A 56 8.61 8.61 -0.87
C ASP A 56 7.89 9.61 0.06
N HIS A 57 6.90 9.13 0.83
CA HIS A 57 6.19 9.91 1.84
C HIS A 57 6.82 9.85 3.24
N HIS A 58 8.00 9.26 3.41
CA HIS A 58 8.68 9.16 4.72
C HIS A 58 8.77 10.51 5.45
N GLY A 59 9.10 11.59 4.73
CA GLY A 59 9.20 12.94 5.30
C GLY A 59 7.89 13.54 5.82
N THR A 60 6.74 12.88 5.58
CA THR A 60 5.45 13.36 6.11
C THR A 60 5.20 12.91 7.54
N ILE A 61 5.88 11.88 8.02
CA ILE A 61 5.62 11.24 9.32
C ILE A 61 5.86 12.22 10.47
N ALA A 62 7.06 12.80 10.54
CA ALA A 62 7.42 13.72 11.61
C ALA A 62 6.49 14.93 11.66
N ARG A 63 6.24 15.55 10.49
CA ARG A 63 5.39 16.76 10.43
C ARG A 63 3.93 16.49 10.81
N VAL A 64 3.35 15.34 10.41
CA VAL A 64 1.96 14.99 10.77
C VAL A 64 1.87 14.75 12.28
N ARG A 65 2.82 14.00 12.85
CA ARG A 65 2.88 13.78 14.30
C ARG A 65 3.06 15.09 15.07
N ALA A 66 3.98 15.95 14.63
CA ALA A 66 4.17 17.28 15.22
C ALA A 66 2.87 18.10 15.17
N GLY A 67 2.19 18.11 14.04
CA GLY A 67 0.91 18.80 13.90
C GLY A 67 -0.16 18.27 14.83
N LEU A 68 -0.25 16.95 15.01
CA LEU A 68 -1.19 16.33 15.94
C LEU A 68 -0.88 16.67 17.40
N GLN A 69 0.39 16.70 17.80
CA GLN A 69 0.81 17.17 19.13
C GLN A 69 0.40 18.63 19.36
N GLY A 70 0.59 19.48 18.35
CA GLY A 70 0.22 20.90 18.41
C GLY A 70 -1.28 21.17 18.55
N THR A 71 -2.14 20.19 18.32
CA THR A 71 -3.59 20.34 18.55
C THR A 71 -3.97 20.39 20.04
N GLY A 72 -3.12 19.87 20.93
CA GLY A 72 -3.42 19.77 22.36
C GLY A 72 -4.54 18.79 22.74
N LEU A 73 -4.97 17.91 21.83
CA LEU A 73 -6.08 16.97 22.04
C LEU A 73 -5.68 15.68 22.79
N GLY A 74 -4.48 15.61 23.36
CA GLY A 74 -4.00 14.42 24.08
C GLY A 74 -3.70 13.23 23.18
N ILE A 75 -3.49 13.44 21.89
CA ILE A 75 -3.12 12.40 20.93
C ILE A 75 -1.68 11.93 21.24
N PRO A 76 -1.41 10.61 21.36
CA PRO A 76 -0.07 10.13 21.69
C PRO A 76 0.98 10.46 20.60
N GLU A 77 2.24 10.72 21.00
CA GLU A 77 3.34 11.08 20.09
C GLU A 77 3.55 10.08 18.94
N GLY A 78 3.39 8.79 19.20
CA GLY A 78 3.52 7.74 18.20
C GLY A 78 2.35 7.59 17.22
N TYR A 79 1.28 8.37 17.40
CA TYR A 79 0.08 8.28 16.56
C TYR A 79 0.17 9.17 15.32
N PRO A 80 -0.24 8.69 14.15
CA PRO A 80 -0.53 7.30 13.80
C PRO A 80 0.75 6.47 13.59
N SER A 81 0.61 5.15 13.55
CA SER A 81 1.65 4.24 13.06
C SER A 81 1.74 4.30 11.55
N TYR A 82 2.91 3.97 10.99
CA TYR A 82 3.13 3.95 9.55
C TYR A 82 3.73 2.64 9.09
N VAL A 83 3.25 2.15 7.95
CA VAL A 83 3.90 1.10 7.17
C VAL A 83 4.31 1.73 5.84
N LEU A 84 5.61 1.81 5.61
CA LEU A 84 6.15 2.38 4.39
C LEU A 84 6.50 1.27 3.40
N HIS A 85 5.89 1.34 2.23
CA HIS A 85 6.17 0.42 1.14
C HIS A 85 7.22 0.98 0.19
N LYS A 86 8.21 0.15 -0.14
CA LYS A 86 9.09 0.39 -1.27
C LYS A 86 8.31 0.34 -2.58
N MET A 87 8.85 1.00 -3.60
CA MET A 87 8.26 1.00 -4.93
C MET A 87 8.23 -0.40 -5.52
N VAL A 88 7.11 -0.71 -6.18
CA VAL A 88 6.96 -1.95 -6.95
C VAL A 88 7.21 -1.63 -8.42
N LYS A 89 8.18 -2.32 -9.03
CA LYS A 89 8.39 -2.31 -10.48
C LYS A 89 7.54 -3.39 -11.12
N VAL A 90 7.07 -3.16 -12.32
CA VAL A 90 6.31 -4.14 -13.09
C VAL A 90 7.11 -4.52 -14.33
N MET A 91 7.33 -5.83 -14.51
CA MET A 91 7.96 -6.42 -15.71
C MET A 91 6.92 -7.19 -16.51
N LYS A 92 6.96 -7.08 -17.84
CA LYS A 92 6.10 -7.82 -18.74
C LYS A 92 6.84 -8.07 -20.06
N GLY A 93 6.89 -9.31 -20.52
CA GLY A 93 7.65 -9.68 -21.71
C GLY A 93 9.15 -9.43 -21.59
N GLY A 94 9.70 -9.50 -20.36
CA GLY A 94 11.12 -9.21 -20.10
C GLY A 94 11.48 -7.72 -20.02
N GLU A 95 10.52 -6.81 -20.18
CA GLU A 95 10.75 -5.37 -20.14
C GLU A 95 10.02 -4.69 -18.99
N GLU A 96 10.61 -3.61 -18.43
CA GLU A 96 9.96 -2.80 -17.41
C GLU A 96 8.82 -1.96 -18.01
N VAL A 97 7.62 -2.13 -17.46
CA VAL A 97 6.48 -1.30 -17.81
C VAL A 97 6.63 0.07 -17.16
N LYS A 98 7.08 1.05 -17.95
CA LYS A 98 7.30 2.42 -17.49
C LYS A 98 5.97 3.11 -17.16
N MET A 99 5.81 3.48 -15.90
CA MET A 99 4.65 4.23 -15.41
C MET A 99 4.99 5.71 -15.32
N SER A 100 4.18 6.56 -15.95
CA SER A 100 4.33 8.01 -15.85
C SER A 100 2.97 8.68 -15.83
N LYS A 101 2.66 9.34 -14.72
CA LYS A 101 1.44 10.15 -14.59
C LYS A 101 1.34 11.26 -15.63
N ARG A 102 2.50 11.81 -16.08
CA ARG A 102 2.55 12.90 -17.06
C ARG A 102 2.26 12.44 -18.49
N SER A 103 2.61 11.20 -18.83
CA SER A 103 2.35 10.60 -20.15
C SER A 103 1.02 9.83 -20.22
N GLY A 104 0.25 9.79 -19.13
CA GLY A 104 -0.99 9.03 -19.05
C GLY A 104 -0.81 7.51 -18.96
N ASN A 105 0.43 7.03 -18.96
CA ASN A 105 0.73 5.60 -18.81
C ASN A 105 0.72 5.22 -17.33
N THR A 106 -0.42 4.76 -16.85
CA THR A 106 -0.56 4.21 -15.49
C THR A 106 -0.97 2.75 -15.60
N VAL A 107 -0.36 1.91 -14.76
CA VAL A 107 -0.81 0.52 -14.60
C VAL A 107 -1.75 0.48 -13.41
N SER A 108 -2.99 0.14 -13.66
CA SER A 108 -3.98 -0.07 -12.61
C SER A 108 -3.83 -1.48 -12.01
N LEU A 109 -4.41 -1.67 -10.82
CA LEU A 109 -4.50 -3.00 -10.24
C LEU A 109 -5.30 -3.95 -11.14
N ARG A 110 -6.27 -3.43 -11.88
CA ARG A 110 -7.07 -4.20 -12.84
C ARG A 110 -6.19 -4.70 -13.99
N ASP A 111 -5.33 -3.86 -14.54
CA ASP A 111 -4.40 -4.25 -15.61
C ASP A 111 -3.47 -5.38 -15.13
N LEU A 112 -2.93 -5.30 -13.90
CA LEU A 112 -2.11 -6.37 -13.34
C LEU A 112 -2.88 -7.68 -13.23
N ILE A 113 -4.13 -7.64 -12.79
CA ILE A 113 -4.98 -8.83 -12.69
C ILE A 113 -5.24 -9.43 -14.09
N ASP A 114 -5.62 -8.60 -15.04
CA ASP A 114 -5.93 -9.04 -16.41
C ASP A 114 -4.68 -9.59 -17.11
N TRP A 115 -3.52 -8.97 -16.91
CA TRP A 115 -2.24 -9.46 -17.47
C TRP A 115 -1.75 -10.74 -16.77
N SER A 116 -1.98 -10.91 -15.49
CA SER A 116 -1.55 -12.10 -14.73
C SER A 116 -2.51 -13.27 -14.86
N GLY A 117 -3.64 -13.06 -15.49
CA GLY A 117 -4.67 -14.07 -15.66
C GLY A 117 -4.27 -15.16 -16.63
N SER A 118 -4.52 -16.43 -16.26
CA SER A 118 -4.30 -17.61 -17.10
C SER A 118 -5.51 -18.55 -17.01
N GLY A 119 -5.80 -19.28 -18.10
CA GLY A 119 -6.93 -20.24 -18.15
C GLY A 119 -7.69 -20.13 -19.45
N ASP A 120 -8.70 -20.98 -19.60
CA ASP A 120 -9.46 -21.13 -20.84
C ASP A 120 -10.70 -20.22 -20.88
N SER A 121 -11.27 -19.92 -19.71
CA SER A 121 -12.41 -19.00 -19.58
C SER A 121 -12.00 -17.62 -19.04
N ALA A 122 -12.85 -16.62 -19.28
CA ALA A 122 -12.66 -15.28 -18.71
C ALA A 122 -12.72 -15.28 -17.17
N GLU A 123 -13.57 -16.12 -16.60
CA GLU A 123 -13.70 -16.28 -15.15
C GLU A 123 -12.44 -16.88 -14.53
N GLU A 124 -11.90 -17.95 -15.13
CA GLU A 124 -10.63 -18.54 -14.67
C GLU A 124 -9.48 -17.54 -14.72
N LYS A 125 -9.36 -16.79 -15.82
CA LYS A 125 -8.35 -15.75 -15.98
C LYS A 125 -8.47 -14.70 -14.87
N LEU A 126 -9.67 -14.23 -14.58
CA LEU A 126 -9.92 -13.25 -13.54
C LEU A 126 -9.54 -13.78 -12.14
N VAL A 127 -9.99 -15.01 -11.81
CA VAL A 127 -9.71 -15.62 -10.51
C VAL A 127 -8.21 -15.85 -10.33
N ARG A 128 -7.55 -16.48 -11.29
CA ARG A 128 -6.11 -16.78 -11.21
C ARG A 128 -5.24 -15.51 -11.21
N GLY A 129 -5.59 -14.52 -12.03
CA GLY A 129 -4.90 -13.23 -12.04
C GLY A 129 -5.03 -12.50 -10.70
N ARG A 130 -6.22 -12.47 -10.11
CA ARG A 130 -6.45 -11.89 -8.79
C ARG A 130 -5.66 -12.62 -7.70
N ASP A 131 -5.66 -13.94 -7.71
CA ASP A 131 -4.94 -14.73 -6.72
C ASP A 131 -3.42 -14.52 -6.85
N ALA A 132 -2.89 -14.51 -8.08
CA ALA A 132 -1.49 -14.23 -8.34
C ALA A 132 -1.10 -12.83 -7.86
N VAL A 133 -1.81 -11.80 -8.27
CA VAL A 133 -1.51 -10.41 -7.88
C VAL A 133 -1.54 -10.25 -6.35
N ARG A 134 -2.57 -10.76 -5.68
CA ARG A 134 -2.68 -10.69 -4.22
C ARG A 134 -1.52 -11.40 -3.53
N PHE A 135 -1.22 -12.63 -3.95
CA PHE A 135 -0.14 -13.40 -3.34
C PHE A 135 1.22 -12.73 -3.52
N PHE A 136 1.56 -12.35 -4.75
CA PHE A 136 2.86 -11.75 -5.04
C PHE A 136 3.08 -10.43 -4.29
N LEU A 137 2.03 -9.59 -4.16
CA LEU A 137 2.14 -8.33 -3.44
C LEU A 137 2.26 -8.52 -1.92
N ILE A 138 1.58 -9.50 -1.32
CA ILE A 138 1.65 -9.74 0.14
C ILE A 138 2.81 -10.65 0.56
N SER A 139 3.43 -11.37 -0.36
CA SER A 139 4.53 -12.31 -0.07
C SER A 139 5.85 -11.63 0.30
N ARG A 140 5.92 -10.31 0.19
CA ARG A 140 7.12 -9.52 0.46
C ARG A 140 6.90 -8.55 1.62
N LYS A 141 7.98 -8.27 2.33
CA LYS A 141 7.96 -7.22 3.36
C LYS A 141 7.80 -5.84 2.70
N ALA A 142 7.11 -4.94 3.38
CA ALA A 142 6.84 -3.60 2.88
C ALA A 142 8.11 -2.81 2.54
N ASP A 143 9.18 -2.98 3.32
CA ASP A 143 10.47 -2.30 3.19
C ASP A 143 11.43 -2.93 2.17
N THR A 144 10.98 -3.97 1.44
CA THR A 144 11.77 -4.65 0.42
C THR A 144 11.39 -4.15 -0.96
N GLU A 145 12.37 -3.78 -1.78
CA GLU A 145 12.15 -3.50 -3.20
C GLU A 145 11.63 -4.76 -3.90
N TYR A 146 10.62 -4.57 -4.72
CA TYR A 146 9.98 -5.69 -5.37
C TYR A 146 9.74 -5.43 -6.87
N THR A 147 10.05 -6.45 -7.67
CA THR A 147 9.69 -6.49 -9.08
C THR A 147 8.57 -7.50 -9.28
N PHE A 148 7.40 -7.02 -9.67
CA PHE A 148 6.27 -7.86 -10.06
C PHE A 148 6.47 -8.31 -11.52
N ASP A 149 6.73 -9.57 -11.71
CA ASP A 149 6.91 -10.20 -13.01
C ASP A 149 5.58 -10.85 -13.46
N VAL A 150 4.97 -10.24 -14.47
CA VAL A 150 3.70 -10.70 -15.06
C VAL A 150 3.84 -12.08 -15.68
N ASP A 151 4.94 -12.35 -16.33
CA ASP A 151 5.17 -13.61 -17.05
C ASP A 151 5.32 -14.77 -16.04
N LEU A 152 6.03 -14.51 -14.93
CA LEU A 152 6.12 -15.45 -13.81
C LEU A 152 4.74 -15.67 -13.16
N ALA A 153 3.95 -14.62 -12.99
CA ALA A 153 2.62 -14.70 -12.38
C ALA A 153 1.63 -15.54 -13.21
N GLN A 154 1.80 -15.58 -14.55
CA GLN A 154 1.03 -16.44 -15.46
C GLN A 154 1.53 -17.88 -15.51
N ALA A 155 2.79 -18.13 -15.17
CA ALA A 155 3.42 -19.43 -15.40
C ALA A 155 2.73 -20.55 -14.63
N ARG A 156 2.45 -21.66 -15.31
CA ARG A 156 1.85 -22.88 -14.71
C ARG A 156 2.93 -23.93 -14.46
N ARG A 157 3.92 -23.57 -13.67
CA ARG A 157 5.09 -24.39 -13.36
C ARG A 157 5.65 -24.06 -11.99
N ASP A 158 6.57 -24.87 -11.50
CA ASP A 158 7.04 -24.85 -10.11
C ASP A 158 7.73 -23.54 -9.68
N GLU A 159 8.27 -22.78 -10.64
CA GLU A 159 8.86 -21.47 -10.34
C GLU A 159 7.81 -20.42 -9.91
N ASN A 160 6.53 -20.64 -10.27
CA ASN A 160 5.44 -19.80 -9.80
C ASN A 160 4.94 -20.29 -8.44
N PRO A 161 5.23 -19.57 -7.35
CA PRO A 161 4.83 -20.03 -6.00
C PRO A 161 3.32 -20.12 -5.82
N VAL A 162 2.54 -19.31 -6.51
CA VAL A 162 1.06 -19.38 -6.47
C VAL A 162 0.59 -20.68 -7.06
N TYR A 163 1.08 -21.03 -8.24
CA TYR A 163 0.75 -22.29 -8.89
C TYR A 163 1.15 -23.50 -8.02
N TYR A 164 2.33 -23.45 -7.44
CA TYR A 164 2.83 -24.53 -6.58
C TYR A 164 1.97 -24.72 -5.33
N ILE A 165 1.55 -23.64 -4.67
CA ILE A 165 0.65 -23.70 -3.50
C ILE A 165 -0.74 -24.23 -3.91
N GLN A 166 -1.29 -23.74 -5.01
CA GLN A 166 -2.58 -24.21 -5.52
C GLN A 166 -2.52 -25.69 -5.91
N TYR A 167 -1.43 -26.11 -6.52
CA TYR A 167 -1.18 -27.53 -6.84
C TYR A 167 -1.12 -28.39 -5.57
N ALA A 168 -0.37 -27.97 -4.56
CA ALA A 168 -0.30 -28.68 -3.29
C ALA A 168 -1.69 -28.81 -2.64
N HIS A 169 -2.46 -27.74 -2.59
CA HIS A 169 -3.85 -27.75 -2.10
C HIS A 169 -4.73 -28.74 -2.88
N ALA A 170 -4.67 -28.70 -4.21
CA ALA A 170 -5.43 -29.61 -5.08
C ALA A 170 -5.04 -31.09 -4.89
N ARG A 171 -3.82 -31.38 -4.42
CA ARG A 171 -3.38 -32.76 -4.10
C ARG A 171 -3.79 -33.19 -2.70
N ILE A 172 -3.80 -32.28 -1.73
CA ILE A 172 -4.14 -32.57 -0.34
C ILE A 172 -5.66 -32.78 -0.16
N CYS A 173 -6.49 -31.95 -0.76
CA CYS A 173 -7.94 -32.01 -0.59
C CYS A 173 -8.55 -33.38 -0.94
N PRO A 174 -8.23 -34.02 -2.07
CA PRO A 174 -8.76 -35.35 -2.39
C PRO A 174 -8.35 -36.44 -1.38
N VAL A 175 -7.10 -36.36 -0.87
CA VAL A 175 -6.62 -37.31 0.14
C VAL A 175 -7.44 -37.18 1.43
N LEU A 176 -7.68 -35.93 1.88
CA LEU A 176 -8.48 -35.69 3.08
C LEU A 176 -9.96 -36.17 2.87
N SER A 177 -10.53 -35.87 1.71
CA SER A 177 -11.90 -36.35 1.38
C SER A 177 -11.99 -37.89 1.36
N GLN A 178 -10.98 -38.53 0.78
CA GLN A 178 -10.94 -40.01 0.74
C GLN A 178 -10.77 -40.58 2.14
N ALA A 179 -9.89 -40.03 2.96
CA ALA A 179 -9.71 -40.47 4.33
C ALA A 179 -11.01 -40.32 5.16
N ALA A 180 -11.72 -39.21 5.03
CA ALA A 180 -12.99 -39.00 5.70
C ALA A 180 -14.07 -39.99 5.25
N THR A 181 -14.05 -40.39 3.97
CA THR A 181 -15.02 -41.38 3.44
C THR A 181 -14.72 -42.82 3.90
N GLN A 182 -13.42 -43.13 4.12
CA GLN A 182 -13.00 -44.50 4.51
C GLN A 182 -12.99 -44.74 6.01
N HIS A 183 -12.87 -43.69 6.82
CA HIS A 183 -12.69 -43.78 8.27
C HIS A 183 -13.75 -43.02 9.08
N GLY A 184 -14.70 -42.37 8.44
CA GLY A 184 -15.88 -41.74 9.04
C GLY A 184 -17.07 -42.71 8.95
#